data_8044aa2e1a6ed6f553befb758da7a52c
#
_entry.id   8044aa2e1a6ed6f553befb758da7a52c
#
_cell.length_a   1.000
_cell.length_b   1.000
_cell.length_c   1.000
_cell.angle_alpha   90.00
_cell.angle_beta   90.00
_cell.angle_gamma   90.00
#
_symmetry.space_group_name_H-M   'P 1'
#
loop_
_entity.id
_entity.type
_entity.pdbx_description
1 polymer ?
#
loop_
_entity_poly.entity_id
_entity_poly.type
_entity_poly.pdbx_seq_one_letter_code
_entity_poly.pdbx_strand_id
1 'polypeptide(L)'
;MTLYVTTVRTVGLLVLSVAWILLIAPTVWAEPANTIIGVSQAGSPLVLYSLGPGPKRVLILGGQHGGPEANTVQLVSGLLEYFSAQPEQVPPGIALDVLLVANPDGLAAGSRQFASGVDPNRNWGGSDWRSDAYDSNAVFRLGLGGPEPFSEQETRALADWIITNKPAFVVNYHSAGGFMFGGRDGVSGELSRAYADASGYAWPAPGVPGGVRSPLSYTASGSMNSWLREVGVPAVLVELSTPRSTEIERNLAGLKAALAVVSGS
;
A
#
# COMPACT_ATOMS: atom_id res chain seq x y z
N MET A 1 -14.84 86.29 -50.05
CA MET A 1 -15.41 84.90 -49.99
C MET A 1 -14.29 83.98 -49.48
N THR A 2 -14.22 83.79 -48.20
CA THR A 2 -13.10 83.17 -47.51
C THR A 2 -13.50 81.69 -47.14
N LEU A 3 -12.80 80.72 -47.71
CA LEU A 3 -13.00 79.32 -47.47
C LEU A 3 -12.19 78.89 -46.21
N TYR A 4 -12.89 78.44 -45.22
CA TYR A 4 -12.29 77.74 -44.05
C TYR A 4 -12.13 76.26 -44.35
N VAL A 5 -10.91 75.72 -44.27
CA VAL A 5 -10.59 74.31 -44.35
C VAL A 5 -10.49 73.76 -42.89
N THR A 6 -11.38 72.85 -42.50
CA THR A 6 -11.36 72.25 -41.23
C THR A 6 -10.60 70.93 -41.31
N THR A 7 -9.48 70.83 -40.60
CA THR A 7 -8.64 69.62 -40.53
C THR A 7 -9.16 68.74 -39.41
N VAL A 8 -9.67 67.53 -39.71
CA VAL A 8 -10.05 66.52 -38.74
C VAL A 8 -8.79 65.69 -38.40
N ARG A 9 -8.37 65.73 -37.14
CA ARG A 9 -7.31 64.81 -36.57
C ARG A 9 -7.94 63.54 -36.07
N THR A 10 -7.65 62.46 -36.75
CA THR A 10 -8.00 61.11 -36.30
C THR A 10 -6.98 60.65 -35.25
N VAL A 11 -7.39 60.48 -34.02
CA VAL A 11 -6.57 59.85 -32.93
C VAL A 11 -6.75 58.34 -33.04
N GLY A 12 -5.73 57.66 -33.53
CA GLY A 12 -5.71 56.19 -33.54
C GLY A 12 -5.40 55.64 -32.14
N LEU A 13 -6.33 54.93 -31.57
CA LEU A 13 -6.13 54.17 -30.30
C LEU A 13 -5.38 52.90 -30.62
N LEU A 14 -4.12 52.80 -30.17
CA LEU A 14 -3.32 51.56 -30.25
C LEU A 14 -3.73 50.67 -29.08
N VAL A 15 -4.51 49.62 -29.35
CA VAL A 15 -4.81 48.58 -28.34
C VAL A 15 -3.67 47.57 -28.31
N LEU A 16 -2.81 47.66 -27.30
CA LEU A 16 -1.77 46.65 -27.02
C LEU A 16 -2.45 45.45 -26.31
N SER A 17 -2.71 44.40 -27.07
CA SER A 17 -3.11 43.10 -26.52
C SER A 17 -1.88 42.37 -25.94
N VAL A 18 -1.75 42.33 -24.61
CA VAL A 18 -0.74 41.53 -23.93
C VAL A 18 -1.26 40.08 -23.90
N ALA A 19 -0.72 39.24 -24.77
CA ALA A 19 -0.98 37.81 -24.72
C ALA A 19 -0.18 37.19 -23.54
N TRP A 20 -0.89 36.72 -22.51
CA TRP A 20 -0.30 35.93 -21.46
C TRP A 20 -0.02 34.51 -22.01
N ILE A 21 1.23 34.24 -22.35
CA ILE A 21 1.68 32.86 -22.63
C ILE A 21 1.81 32.17 -21.28
N LEU A 22 0.82 31.33 -20.92
CA LEU A 22 0.94 30.37 -19.84
C LEU A 22 2.04 29.36 -20.26
N LEU A 23 3.23 29.53 -19.75
CA LEU A 23 4.28 28.52 -19.78
C LEU A 23 3.81 27.37 -18.90
N ILE A 24 3.16 26.37 -19.50
CA ILE A 24 2.95 25.06 -18.85
C ILE A 24 4.34 24.44 -18.79
N ALA A 25 5.00 24.56 -17.64
CA ALA A 25 6.21 23.80 -17.37
C ALA A 25 5.87 22.31 -17.53
N PRO A 26 6.66 21.52 -18.27
CA PRO A 26 6.43 20.08 -18.30
C PRO A 26 6.54 19.57 -16.88
N THR A 27 5.52 18.85 -16.43
CA THR A 27 5.56 18.12 -15.15
C THR A 27 6.68 17.10 -15.29
N VAL A 28 7.84 17.39 -14.72
CA VAL A 28 8.94 16.41 -14.64
C VAL A 28 8.49 15.37 -13.64
N TRP A 29 8.11 14.21 -14.15
CA TRP A 29 7.82 13.03 -13.35
C TRP A 29 9.11 12.66 -12.61
N ALA A 30 9.11 12.80 -11.31
CA ALA A 30 10.21 12.26 -10.52
C ALA A 30 10.05 10.73 -10.53
N GLU A 31 10.95 10.03 -11.20
CA GLU A 31 11.03 8.58 -11.09
C GLU A 31 11.11 8.21 -9.61
N PRO A 32 10.28 7.25 -9.14
CA PRO A 32 10.34 6.82 -7.75
C PRO A 32 11.73 6.28 -7.43
N ALA A 33 12.32 6.74 -6.34
CA ALA A 33 13.56 6.15 -5.85
C ALA A 33 13.31 4.67 -5.56
N ASN A 34 14.24 3.79 -5.90
CA ASN A 34 14.11 2.38 -5.59
C ASN A 34 15.31 1.86 -4.77
N THR A 35 15.04 0.86 -3.95
CA THR A 35 16.04 0.22 -3.08
C THR A 35 15.75 -1.28 -3.02
N ILE A 36 16.76 -2.10 -3.14
CA ILE A 36 16.65 -3.54 -2.89
C ILE A 36 16.77 -3.76 -1.38
N ILE A 37 15.67 -4.19 -0.75
CA ILE A 37 15.62 -4.46 0.70
C ILE A 37 16.01 -5.89 1.05
N GLY A 38 16.09 -6.79 0.08
CA GLY A 38 16.46 -8.18 0.24
C GLY A 38 16.36 -8.91 -1.09
N VAL A 39 16.58 -10.22 -1.02
CA VAL A 39 16.43 -11.14 -2.17
C VAL A 39 15.60 -12.33 -1.76
N SER A 40 14.91 -12.96 -2.70
CA SER A 40 14.18 -14.20 -2.47
C SER A 40 15.12 -15.41 -2.45
N GLN A 41 14.61 -16.57 -2.08
CA GLN A 41 15.38 -17.81 -2.06
C GLN A 41 15.98 -18.16 -3.43
N ALA A 42 15.30 -17.84 -4.53
CA ALA A 42 15.81 -18.00 -5.89
C ALA A 42 16.70 -16.83 -6.36
N GLY A 43 16.95 -15.82 -5.52
CA GLY A 43 17.81 -14.67 -5.83
C GLY A 43 17.07 -13.49 -6.49
N SER A 44 15.74 -13.50 -6.57
CA SER A 44 14.97 -12.38 -7.11
C SER A 44 14.96 -11.21 -6.11
N PRO A 45 15.21 -9.95 -6.55
CA PRO A 45 15.27 -8.82 -5.64
C PRO A 45 13.88 -8.44 -5.10
N LEU A 46 13.83 -8.07 -3.82
CA LEU A 46 12.68 -7.37 -3.22
C LEU A 46 12.90 -5.87 -3.39
N VAL A 47 12.23 -5.29 -4.38
CA VAL A 47 12.40 -3.88 -4.76
C VAL A 47 11.35 -3.03 -4.09
N LEU A 48 11.80 -2.09 -3.27
CA LEU A 48 10.97 -1.08 -2.63
C LEU A 48 11.09 0.23 -3.40
N TYR A 49 9.98 0.80 -3.82
CA TYR A 49 9.88 2.12 -4.45
C TYR A 49 9.45 3.14 -3.41
N SER A 50 10.04 4.34 -3.43
CA SER A 50 9.71 5.42 -2.49
C SER A 50 9.31 6.69 -3.24
N LEU A 51 8.17 7.27 -2.83
CA LEU A 51 7.58 8.49 -3.35
C LEU A 51 7.43 9.51 -2.23
N GLY A 52 7.87 10.75 -2.49
CA GLY A 52 7.85 11.82 -1.49
C GLY A 52 9.02 11.77 -0.50
N PRO A 53 9.49 12.92 -0.05
CA PRO A 53 10.70 13.05 0.79
C PRO A 53 10.40 13.12 2.29
N GLY A 54 9.16 12.85 2.72
CA GLY A 54 8.73 13.10 4.12
C GLY A 54 9.35 12.13 5.13
N PRO A 55 9.42 12.54 6.41
CA PRO A 55 9.95 11.69 7.48
C PRO A 55 8.97 10.60 7.95
N LYS A 56 7.66 10.78 7.74
CA LYS A 56 6.66 9.78 8.10
C LYS A 56 6.50 8.78 6.96
N ARG A 57 6.91 7.54 7.19
CA ARG A 57 6.85 6.49 6.16
C ARG A 57 5.53 5.75 6.23
N VAL A 58 4.93 5.48 5.07
CA VAL A 58 3.76 4.61 4.92
C VAL A 58 4.14 3.51 3.94
N LEU A 59 4.06 2.25 4.38
CA LEU A 59 4.34 1.10 3.54
C LEU A 59 3.06 0.51 2.99
N ILE A 60 3.00 0.32 1.68
CA ILE A 60 1.99 -0.53 1.04
C ILE A 60 2.66 -1.71 0.36
N LEU A 61 2.07 -2.89 0.47
CA LEU A 61 2.65 -4.08 -0.15
C LEU A 61 1.59 -5.01 -0.75
N GLY A 62 1.97 -5.65 -1.86
CA GLY A 62 1.23 -6.71 -2.52
C GLY A 62 2.08 -7.96 -2.69
N GLY A 63 1.48 -9.01 -3.23
CA GLY A 63 2.19 -10.23 -3.57
C GLY A 63 2.88 -10.91 -2.39
N GLN A 64 2.36 -10.77 -1.16
CA GLN A 64 2.81 -11.57 -0.03
C GLN A 64 2.49 -13.04 -0.29
N HIS A 65 1.29 -13.33 -0.79
CA HIS A 65 1.02 -14.60 -1.43
C HIS A 65 1.15 -14.45 -2.95
N GLY A 66 1.78 -15.43 -3.60
CA GLY A 66 2.01 -15.41 -5.04
C GLY A 66 0.75 -15.68 -5.87
N GLY A 67 0.77 -16.63 -6.78
CA GLY A 67 -0.22 -16.84 -7.83
C GLY A 67 -1.70 -16.62 -7.51
N PRO A 68 -2.26 -17.20 -6.43
CA PRO A 68 -3.69 -17.04 -6.12
C PRO A 68 -4.13 -15.61 -5.83
N GLU A 69 -3.20 -14.75 -5.36
CA GLU A 69 -3.44 -13.38 -4.97
C GLU A 69 -2.65 -12.37 -5.83
N ALA A 70 -2.29 -12.76 -7.07
CA ALA A 70 -1.52 -11.92 -7.99
C ALA A 70 -2.21 -10.59 -8.36
N ASN A 71 -3.53 -10.48 -8.19
CA ASN A 71 -4.26 -9.23 -8.34
C ASN A 71 -3.83 -8.15 -7.33
N THR A 72 -3.26 -8.53 -6.18
CA THR A 72 -2.69 -7.58 -5.22
C THR A 72 -1.43 -6.90 -5.76
N VAL A 73 -0.62 -7.61 -6.55
CA VAL A 73 0.52 -7.03 -7.26
C VAL A 73 0.06 -6.00 -8.28
N GLN A 74 -0.98 -6.34 -9.07
CA GLN A 74 -1.56 -5.43 -10.05
C GLN A 74 -2.16 -4.18 -9.38
N LEU A 75 -2.84 -4.34 -8.23
CA LEU A 75 -3.33 -3.21 -7.44
C LEU A 75 -2.20 -2.29 -7.02
N VAL A 76 -1.17 -2.84 -6.36
CA VAL A 76 -0.06 -2.03 -5.82
C VAL A 76 0.75 -1.38 -6.94
N SER A 77 0.90 -2.04 -8.11
CA SER A 77 1.47 -1.43 -9.32
C SER A 77 0.65 -0.23 -9.79
N GLY A 78 -0.67 -0.37 -9.89
CA GLY A 78 -1.54 0.74 -10.28
C GLY A 78 -1.54 1.90 -9.27
N LEU A 79 -1.40 1.62 -7.97
CA LEU A 79 -1.24 2.66 -6.95
C LEU A 79 0.12 3.37 -7.11
N LEU A 80 1.20 2.64 -7.36
CA LEU A 80 2.52 3.23 -7.65
C LEU A 80 2.46 4.12 -8.89
N GLU A 81 1.85 3.65 -9.97
CA GLU A 81 1.65 4.43 -11.20
C GLU A 81 0.85 5.70 -10.94
N TYR A 82 -0.25 5.60 -10.17
CA TYR A 82 -1.09 6.75 -9.83
C TYR A 82 -0.30 7.83 -9.08
N PHE A 83 0.41 7.47 -8.00
CA PHE A 83 1.15 8.43 -7.20
C PHE A 83 2.43 8.92 -7.89
N SER A 84 3.03 8.13 -8.77
CA SER A 84 4.12 8.59 -9.65
C SER A 84 3.63 9.61 -10.65
N ALA A 85 2.43 9.41 -11.17
CA ALA A 85 1.76 10.31 -12.10
C ALA A 85 1.27 11.61 -11.45
N GLN A 86 0.99 11.59 -10.17
CA GLN A 86 0.41 12.69 -9.41
C GLN A 86 1.11 12.81 -8.05
N PRO A 87 2.41 13.18 -8.03
CA PRO A 87 3.22 13.20 -6.81
C PRO A 87 2.68 14.17 -5.74
N GLU A 88 1.93 15.18 -6.15
CA GLU A 88 1.24 16.11 -5.24
C GLU A 88 0.11 15.44 -4.44
N GLN A 89 -0.32 14.24 -4.82
CA GLN A 89 -1.31 13.45 -4.08
C GLN A 89 -0.67 12.69 -2.90
N VAL A 90 0.66 12.61 -2.82
CA VAL A 90 1.35 12.20 -1.59
C VAL A 90 1.42 13.42 -0.68
N PRO A 91 0.75 13.41 0.50
CA PRO A 91 0.72 14.58 1.36
C PRO A 91 2.12 15.02 1.81
N PRO A 92 2.34 16.33 2.03
CA PRO A 92 3.59 16.83 2.58
C PRO A 92 3.95 16.11 3.90
N GLY A 93 5.22 15.78 4.08
CA GLY A 93 5.69 15.07 5.27
C GLY A 93 5.57 13.54 5.19
N ILE A 94 5.02 12.99 4.11
CA ILE A 94 4.91 11.54 3.87
C ILE A 94 5.99 11.07 2.89
N ALA A 95 6.55 9.89 3.16
CA ALA A 95 7.21 9.03 2.20
C ALA A 95 6.35 7.78 2.01
N LEU A 96 5.78 7.61 0.83
CA LEU A 96 5.01 6.43 0.47
C LEU A 96 5.96 5.37 -0.09
N ASP A 97 6.12 4.28 0.63
CA ASP A 97 6.95 3.15 0.28
C ASP A 97 6.09 2.03 -0.29
N VAL A 98 6.49 1.50 -1.42
CA VAL A 98 5.70 0.55 -2.21
C VAL A 98 6.53 -0.68 -2.50
N LEU A 99 6.15 -1.82 -1.92
CA LEU A 99 6.71 -3.13 -2.24
C LEU A 99 5.73 -3.88 -3.14
N LEU A 100 6.04 -3.96 -4.44
CA LEU A 100 5.13 -4.58 -5.42
C LEU A 100 4.92 -6.06 -5.15
N VAL A 101 6.02 -6.78 -4.84
CA VAL A 101 6.02 -8.24 -4.71
C VAL A 101 6.86 -8.64 -3.50
N ALA A 102 6.19 -9.08 -2.43
CA ALA A 102 6.87 -9.56 -1.24
C ALA A 102 7.32 -11.04 -1.35
N ASN A 103 6.75 -11.80 -2.31
CA ASN A 103 7.09 -13.20 -2.59
C ASN A 103 7.26 -13.41 -4.10
N PRO A 104 8.40 -12.98 -4.69
CA PRO A 104 8.61 -13.08 -6.13
C PRO A 104 8.71 -14.52 -6.64
N ASP A 105 9.26 -15.44 -5.85
CA ASP A 105 9.38 -16.86 -6.24
C ASP A 105 8.01 -17.53 -6.29
N GLY A 106 7.17 -17.28 -5.28
CA GLY A 106 5.79 -17.76 -5.28
C GLY A 106 4.96 -17.18 -6.42
N LEU A 107 5.16 -15.90 -6.73
CA LEU A 107 4.49 -15.27 -7.88
C LEU A 107 4.90 -15.93 -9.20
N ALA A 108 6.20 -16.14 -9.42
CA ALA A 108 6.72 -16.78 -10.62
C ALA A 108 6.25 -18.25 -10.76
N ALA A 109 6.15 -18.95 -9.63
CA ALA A 109 5.68 -20.35 -9.60
C ALA A 109 4.14 -20.49 -9.62
N GLY A 110 3.37 -19.38 -9.52
CA GLY A 110 1.92 -19.45 -9.34
C GLY A 110 1.51 -20.04 -7.99
N SER A 111 2.41 -20.04 -7.01
CA SER A 111 2.23 -20.61 -5.68
C SER A 111 1.84 -19.55 -4.66
N ARG A 112 1.04 -19.95 -3.65
CA ARG A 112 0.76 -19.12 -2.48
C ARG A 112 2.01 -18.99 -1.60
N GLN A 113 2.73 -20.12 -1.39
CA GLN A 113 3.87 -20.25 -0.49
C GLN A 113 5.15 -19.67 -1.09
N PHE A 114 6.15 -19.47 -0.24
CA PHE A 114 7.55 -19.31 -0.64
C PHE A 114 8.08 -20.59 -1.34
N ALA A 115 9.25 -20.50 -1.96
CA ALA A 115 9.87 -21.66 -2.61
C ALA A 115 10.13 -22.84 -1.64
N SER A 116 10.31 -22.55 -0.36
CA SER A 116 10.45 -23.54 0.73
C SER A 116 9.18 -24.31 1.07
N GLY A 117 8.00 -23.82 0.63
CA GLY A 117 6.69 -24.33 1.03
C GLY A 117 6.12 -23.67 2.28
N VAL A 118 6.84 -22.75 2.91
CA VAL A 118 6.37 -21.94 4.05
C VAL A 118 5.35 -20.90 3.57
N ASP A 119 4.27 -20.72 4.33
CA ASP A 119 3.28 -19.66 4.04
C ASP A 119 3.82 -18.30 4.49
N PRO A 120 3.93 -17.32 3.58
CA PRO A 120 4.42 -15.97 3.87
C PRO A 120 3.69 -15.25 5.01
N ASN A 121 2.45 -15.61 5.27
CA ASN A 121 1.65 -15.03 6.35
C ASN A 121 1.46 -15.98 7.55
N ARG A 122 2.45 -16.86 7.75
CA ARG A 122 2.59 -17.75 8.92
C ARG A 122 4.01 -17.72 9.51
N ASN A 123 4.93 -17.02 8.88
CA ASN A 123 6.36 -17.03 9.23
C ASN A 123 6.79 -15.84 10.11
N TRP A 124 5.87 -14.98 10.53
CA TRP A 124 6.15 -13.79 11.34
C TRP A 124 6.28 -14.11 12.81
N GLY A 125 7.31 -13.59 13.47
CA GLY A 125 7.71 -13.93 14.83
C GLY A 125 6.93 -13.23 15.94
N GLY A 126 5.61 -13.16 15.83
CA GLY A 126 4.74 -12.73 16.93
C GLY A 126 4.60 -13.85 17.99
N SER A 127 4.03 -13.49 19.14
CA SER A 127 3.79 -14.42 20.27
C SER A 127 2.87 -15.59 19.90
N ASP A 128 2.08 -15.42 18.83
CA ASP A 128 1.16 -16.44 18.29
C ASP A 128 1.80 -17.33 17.22
N TRP A 129 3.08 -17.12 16.86
CA TRP A 129 3.74 -17.94 15.85
C TRP A 129 3.78 -19.42 16.24
N ARG A 130 3.60 -20.28 15.26
CA ARG A 130 3.72 -21.75 15.37
C ARG A 130 4.35 -22.28 14.08
N SER A 131 5.22 -23.31 14.20
CA SER A 131 5.76 -24.04 13.06
C SER A 131 4.65 -24.71 12.25
N ASP A 132 3.72 -25.36 12.94
CA ASP A 132 2.56 -26.01 12.33
C ASP A 132 1.36 -25.05 12.40
N ALA A 133 0.66 -24.88 11.29
CA ALA A 133 -0.41 -23.89 11.21
C ALA A 133 -1.55 -24.34 10.29
N TYR A 134 -2.67 -23.63 10.36
CA TYR A 134 -3.77 -23.81 9.41
C TYR A 134 -3.49 -23.04 8.10
N ASP A 135 -3.72 -23.69 6.96
CA ASP A 135 -3.73 -23.06 5.66
C ASP A 135 -5.01 -22.24 5.43
N SER A 136 -5.11 -21.59 4.26
CA SER A 136 -6.28 -20.76 3.89
C SER A 136 -7.59 -21.57 3.75
N ASN A 137 -7.52 -22.90 3.64
CA ASN A 137 -8.66 -23.79 3.58
C ASN A 137 -9.02 -24.41 4.94
N ALA A 138 -8.46 -23.88 6.03
CA ALA A 138 -8.61 -24.40 7.38
C ALA A 138 -8.09 -25.85 7.55
N VAL A 139 -7.12 -26.26 6.73
CA VAL A 139 -6.44 -27.56 6.87
C VAL A 139 -5.15 -27.37 7.66
N PHE A 140 -4.99 -28.15 8.72
CA PHE A 140 -3.76 -28.12 9.53
C PHE A 140 -2.60 -28.72 8.75
N ARG A 141 -1.48 -27.99 8.67
CA ARG A 141 -0.29 -28.34 7.91
C ARG A 141 0.94 -28.28 8.79
N LEU A 142 1.74 -29.34 8.76
CA LEU A 142 3.02 -29.39 9.45
C LEU A 142 4.04 -28.50 8.72
N GLY A 143 4.80 -27.73 9.48
CA GLY A 143 5.86 -26.88 8.97
C GLY A 143 5.42 -25.67 8.16
N LEU A 144 4.12 -25.36 8.09
CA LEU A 144 3.61 -24.25 7.27
C LEU A 144 4.12 -22.88 7.73
N GLY A 145 4.45 -22.71 9.01
CA GLY A 145 5.03 -21.49 9.59
C GLY A 145 6.55 -21.43 9.51
N GLY A 146 7.18 -22.47 8.99
CA GLY A 146 8.63 -22.61 8.94
C GLY A 146 9.24 -23.27 10.17
N PRO A 147 10.56 -23.58 10.14
CA PRO A 147 11.27 -24.21 11.25
C PRO A 147 11.44 -23.27 12.46
N GLU A 148 11.50 -21.96 12.21
CA GLU A 148 11.61 -20.91 13.22
C GLU A 148 10.93 -19.62 12.71
N PRO A 149 10.59 -18.68 13.60
CA PRO A 149 10.09 -17.36 13.17
C PRO A 149 11.09 -16.68 12.26
N PHE A 150 10.60 -16.03 11.20
CA PHE A 150 11.44 -15.34 10.21
C PHE A 150 12.49 -16.25 9.54
N SER A 151 12.21 -17.57 9.44
CA SER A 151 13.10 -18.50 8.73
C SER A 151 13.32 -18.13 7.27
N GLU A 152 12.30 -17.54 6.64
CA GLU A 152 12.36 -17.16 5.25
C GLU A 152 13.07 -15.80 5.08
N GLN A 153 13.97 -15.74 4.12
CA GLN A 153 14.78 -14.53 3.92
C GLN A 153 13.97 -13.32 3.46
N GLU A 154 12.89 -13.54 2.73
CA GLU A 154 11.95 -12.49 2.30
C GLU A 154 11.22 -11.90 3.51
N THR A 155 10.71 -12.75 4.40
CA THR A 155 10.06 -12.31 5.63
C THR A 155 11.03 -11.54 6.51
N ARG A 156 12.27 -12.05 6.67
CA ARG A 156 13.32 -11.40 7.47
C ARG A 156 13.70 -10.04 6.90
N ALA A 157 13.94 -9.96 5.60
CA ALA A 157 14.31 -8.71 4.93
C ALA A 157 13.24 -7.61 5.11
N LEU A 158 11.97 -7.98 4.96
CA LEU A 158 10.86 -7.05 5.16
C LEU A 158 10.69 -6.67 6.64
N ALA A 159 10.85 -7.62 7.57
CA ALA A 159 10.82 -7.35 9.00
C ALA A 159 11.94 -6.40 9.43
N ASP A 160 13.17 -6.62 8.98
CA ASP A 160 14.33 -5.78 9.25
C ASP A 160 14.13 -4.36 8.73
N TRP A 161 13.56 -4.24 7.51
CA TRP A 161 13.21 -2.93 6.96
C TRP A 161 12.17 -2.21 7.83
N ILE A 162 11.10 -2.89 8.25
CA ILE A 162 10.04 -2.33 9.08
C ILE A 162 10.58 -1.87 10.44
N ILE A 163 11.39 -2.70 11.11
CA ILE A 163 11.98 -2.35 12.41
C ILE A 163 12.91 -1.16 12.31
N THR A 164 13.68 -1.08 11.22
CA THR A 164 14.64 0.01 10.98
C THR A 164 13.94 1.32 10.67
N ASN A 165 12.91 1.29 9.80
CA ASN A 165 12.26 2.49 9.27
C ASN A 165 11.02 2.92 10.05
N LYS A 166 10.45 2.04 10.88
CA LYS A 166 9.31 2.30 11.78
C LYS A 166 8.17 3.03 11.05
N PRO A 167 7.57 2.42 10.01
CA PRO A 167 6.52 3.09 9.27
C PRO A 167 5.36 3.49 10.20
N ALA A 168 4.82 4.68 9.97
CA ALA A 168 3.66 5.19 10.69
C ALA A 168 2.37 4.41 10.36
N PHE A 169 2.36 3.74 9.21
CA PHE A 169 1.26 2.88 8.79
C PHE A 169 1.70 1.84 7.76
N VAL A 170 1.13 0.65 7.83
CA VAL A 170 1.34 -0.43 6.86
C VAL A 170 0.00 -0.88 6.29
N VAL A 171 -0.10 -0.98 4.97
CA VAL A 171 -1.25 -1.59 4.27
C VAL A 171 -0.78 -2.83 3.54
N ASN A 172 -1.23 -4.00 4.00
CA ASN A 172 -0.93 -5.29 3.40
C ASN A 172 -2.13 -5.79 2.60
N TYR A 173 -1.98 -5.93 1.29
CA TYR A 173 -3.07 -6.36 0.41
C TYR A 173 -3.06 -7.87 0.20
N HIS A 174 -4.23 -8.46 0.42
CA HIS A 174 -4.56 -9.87 0.25
C HIS A 174 -5.82 -10.06 -0.61
N SER A 175 -6.15 -11.30 -0.92
CA SER A 175 -7.30 -11.68 -1.73
C SER A 175 -7.68 -13.15 -1.42
N ALA A 176 -8.95 -13.46 -1.11
CA ALA A 176 -10.07 -12.57 -1.22
C ALA A 176 -11.03 -12.79 -0.05
N GLY A 177 -11.71 -11.69 0.33
CA GLY A 177 -12.70 -11.78 1.42
C GLY A 177 -13.68 -10.61 1.43
N GLY A 178 -13.32 -9.43 0.85
CA GLY A 178 -14.15 -8.24 0.83
C GLY A 178 -14.23 -7.50 2.18
N PHE A 179 -13.27 -7.71 3.05
CA PHE A 179 -13.20 -7.11 4.39
C PHE A 179 -11.76 -6.70 4.73
N MET A 180 -11.56 -6.10 5.89
CA MET A 180 -10.22 -5.79 6.37
C MET A 180 -10.04 -6.10 7.86
N PHE A 181 -8.82 -6.44 8.21
CA PHE A 181 -8.33 -6.49 9.59
C PHE A 181 -7.53 -5.23 9.89
N GLY A 182 -7.65 -4.73 11.12
CA GLY A 182 -6.90 -3.56 11.55
C GLY A 182 -7.05 -3.34 13.05
N GLY A 183 -6.33 -2.38 13.60
CA GLY A 183 -6.46 -1.94 14.98
C GLY A 183 -7.85 -1.35 15.25
N ARG A 184 -8.28 -1.38 16.51
CA ARG A 184 -9.60 -0.85 16.91
C ARG A 184 -9.48 0.42 17.74
N ASP A 185 -8.35 0.63 18.37
CA ASP A 185 -8.11 1.68 19.34
C ASP A 185 -6.90 2.53 18.97
N GLY A 186 -6.84 3.74 19.51
CA GLY A 186 -5.73 4.67 19.28
C GLY A 186 -5.52 4.98 17.81
N VAL A 187 -4.29 5.33 17.46
CA VAL A 187 -3.89 5.69 16.08
C VAL A 187 -4.19 4.55 15.09
N SER A 188 -3.97 3.30 15.49
CA SER A 188 -4.24 2.15 14.63
C SER A 188 -5.74 2.01 14.31
N GLY A 189 -6.61 2.29 15.29
CA GLY A 189 -8.06 2.30 15.11
C GLY A 189 -8.54 3.46 14.23
N GLU A 190 -7.94 4.63 14.40
CA GLU A 190 -8.24 5.82 13.59
C GLU A 190 -7.88 5.59 12.12
N LEU A 191 -6.68 5.08 11.83
CA LEU A 191 -6.22 4.75 10.48
C LEU A 191 -7.08 3.66 9.83
N SER A 192 -7.43 2.61 10.60
CA SER A 192 -8.29 1.53 10.11
C SER A 192 -9.68 2.05 9.75
N ARG A 193 -10.26 2.92 10.57
CA ARG A 193 -11.56 3.55 10.32
C ARG A 193 -11.52 4.44 9.08
N ALA A 194 -10.53 5.33 8.99
CA ALA A 194 -10.39 6.23 7.85
C ALA A 194 -10.30 5.45 6.52
N TYR A 195 -9.49 4.38 6.53
CA TYR A 195 -9.39 3.51 5.36
C TYR A 195 -10.72 2.82 5.04
N ALA A 196 -11.38 2.22 6.04
CA ALA A 196 -12.63 1.49 5.87
C ALA A 196 -13.77 2.38 5.38
N ASP A 197 -13.96 3.54 6.00
CA ASP A 197 -15.04 4.47 5.67
C ASP A 197 -14.91 4.98 4.21
N ALA A 198 -13.68 5.28 3.77
CA ALA A 198 -13.44 5.77 2.41
C ALA A 198 -13.49 4.65 1.34
N SER A 199 -13.04 3.43 1.69
CA SER A 199 -13.01 2.30 0.76
C SER A 199 -14.30 1.48 0.75
N GLY A 200 -15.11 1.56 1.81
CA GLY A 200 -16.31 0.74 1.99
C GLY A 200 -16.03 -0.74 2.24
N TYR A 201 -14.82 -1.14 2.64
CA TYR A 201 -14.57 -2.50 3.13
C TYR A 201 -15.23 -2.71 4.50
N ALA A 202 -15.75 -3.91 4.72
CA ALA A 202 -16.27 -4.25 6.03
C ALA A 202 -15.17 -4.24 7.09
N TRP A 203 -15.32 -3.36 8.10
CA TRP A 203 -14.42 -3.26 9.24
C TRP A 203 -15.19 -2.86 10.51
N PRO A 204 -14.97 -3.49 11.66
CA PRO A 204 -14.14 -4.71 11.80
C PRO A 204 -14.60 -5.84 10.88
N ALA A 205 -13.67 -6.71 10.49
CA ALA A 205 -13.99 -7.86 9.64
C ALA A 205 -15.20 -8.64 10.23
N PRO A 206 -16.16 -9.08 9.40
CA PRO A 206 -17.33 -9.78 9.85
C PRO A 206 -16.95 -11.00 10.72
N GLY A 207 -17.69 -11.25 11.79
CA GLY A 207 -17.41 -12.36 12.70
C GLY A 207 -16.38 -12.11 13.79
N VAL A 208 -15.88 -10.88 13.95
CA VAL A 208 -15.00 -10.45 15.06
C VAL A 208 -15.68 -9.43 15.99
N PRO A 209 -16.95 -9.53 16.36
CA PRO A 209 -17.53 -8.71 17.41
C PRO A 209 -17.06 -9.24 18.76
N GLY A 210 -16.46 -8.37 19.55
CA GLY A 210 -16.02 -8.75 20.90
C GLY A 210 -15.03 -9.90 20.99
N GLY A 211 -14.39 -10.26 19.86
CA GLY A 211 -13.31 -11.24 19.84
C GLY A 211 -13.74 -12.72 19.76
N VAL A 212 -14.97 -13.04 19.39
CA VAL A 212 -15.46 -14.43 19.51
C VAL A 212 -15.46 -15.25 18.22
N ARG A 213 -15.43 -14.65 17.03
CA ARG A 213 -15.28 -15.39 15.77
C ARG A 213 -14.45 -14.60 14.76
N SER A 214 -13.37 -15.22 14.29
CA SER A 214 -12.69 -14.81 13.08
C SER A 214 -13.61 -15.02 11.87
N PRO A 215 -13.58 -14.15 10.83
CA PRO A 215 -14.18 -14.47 9.54
C PRO A 215 -13.51 -15.70 8.90
N LEU A 216 -12.31 -16.01 9.39
CA LEU A 216 -11.65 -17.28 9.11
C LEU A 216 -12.24 -18.36 10.04
N SER A 217 -12.53 -19.52 9.51
CA SER A 217 -13.02 -20.67 10.27
C SER A 217 -11.93 -21.30 11.18
N TYR A 218 -10.74 -20.69 11.25
CA TYR A 218 -9.57 -21.12 11.99
C TYR A 218 -8.83 -19.94 12.61
N THR A 219 -7.89 -20.21 13.51
CA THR A 219 -6.95 -19.19 14.04
C THR A 219 -5.72 -19.11 13.14
N ALA A 220 -5.50 -17.96 12.51
CA ALA A 220 -4.26 -17.69 11.80
C ALA A 220 -3.17 -17.32 12.81
N SER A 221 -2.10 -18.09 12.87
CA SER A 221 -0.92 -17.86 13.70
C SER A 221 0.26 -17.35 12.88
N GLY A 222 1.17 -16.59 13.49
CA GLY A 222 2.37 -16.09 12.83
C GLY A 222 2.10 -15.16 11.64
N SER A 223 1.02 -14.37 11.69
CA SER A 223 0.69 -13.44 10.62
C SER A 223 1.45 -12.13 10.75
N MET A 224 1.70 -11.45 9.60
CA MET A 224 2.33 -10.12 9.58
C MET A 224 1.56 -9.12 10.46
N ASN A 225 0.23 -9.07 10.39
CA ASN A 225 -0.57 -8.13 11.15
C ASN A 225 -0.54 -8.39 12.66
N SER A 226 -0.47 -9.66 13.09
CA SER A 226 -0.28 -9.99 14.52
C SER A 226 1.06 -9.47 15.02
N TRP A 227 2.12 -9.71 14.27
CA TRP A 227 3.45 -9.24 14.62
C TRP A 227 3.55 -7.69 14.59
N LEU A 228 3.02 -7.01 13.57
CA LEU A 228 3.01 -5.54 13.49
C LEU A 228 2.33 -4.91 14.71
N ARG A 229 1.22 -5.48 15.16
CA ARG A 229 0.54 -5.03 16.38
C ARG A 229 1.42 -5.17 17.62
N GLU A 230 2.18 -6.27 17.74
CA GLU A 230 3.08 -6.51 18.90
C GLU A 230 4.27 -5.57 18.92
N VAL A 231 4.82 -5.22 17.74
CA VAL A 231 5.92 -4.24 17.63
C VAL A 231 5.43 -2.79 17.59
N GLY A 232 4.12 -2.56 17.76
CA GLY A 232 3.54 -1.22 17.86
C GLY A 232 3.43 -0.46 16.55
N VAL A 233 3.47 -1.14 15.41
CA VAL A 233 3.30 -0.53 14.08
C VAL A 233 1.83 -0.61 13.66
N PRO A 234 1.14 0.54 13.46
CA PRO A 234 -0.23 0.56 12.96
C PRO A 234 -0.33 -0.11 11.57
N ALA A 235 -1.29 -1.00 11.42
CA ALA A 235 -1.44 -1.73 10.16
C ALA A 235 -2.88 -2.13 9.85
N VAL A 236 -3.17 -2.26 8.57
CA VAL A 236 -4.35 -2.96 8.06
C VAL A 236 -3.94 -4.05 7.09
N LEU A 237 -4.67 -5.17 7.14
CA LEU A 237 -4.68 -6.17 6.09
C LEU A 237 -6.01 -6.03 5.36
N VAL A 238 -5.94 -5.79 4.07
CA VAL A 238 -7.11 -5.61 3.20
C VAL A 238 -7.29 -6.85 2.35
N GLU A 239 -8.42 -7.52 2.50
CA GLU A 239 -8.84 -8.65 1.66
C GLU A 239 -9.69 -8.11 0.51
N LEU A 240 -9.15 -8.08 -0.71
CA LEU A 240 -9.92 -7.70 -1.90
C LEU A 240 -11.15 -8.61 -2.04
N SER A 241 -12.20 -8.12 -2.68
CA SER A 241 -13.47 -8.88 -2.76
C SER A 241 -13.35 -10.16 -3.60
N THR A 242 -12.48 -10.14 -4.61
CA THR A 242 -12.25 -11.30 -5.49
C THR A 242 -10.78 -11.39 -5.91
N PRO A 243 -10.28 -12.57 -6.29
CA PRO A 243 -8.91 -12.72 -6.80
C PRO A 243 -8.73 -12.23 -8.25
N ARG A 244 -9.75 -11.62 -8.85
CA ARG A 244 -9.74 -11.18 -10.26
C ARG A 244 -9.80 -9.67 -10.42
N SER A 245 -10.19 -8.93 -9.39
CA SER A 245 -10.32 -7.48 -9.43
C SER A 245 -9.24 -6.84 -8.59
N THR A 246 -8.68 -5.73 -9.06
CA THR A 246 -7.75 -4.90 -8.30
C THR A 246 -8.46 -3.91 -7.38
N GLU A 247 -9.73 -3.56 -7.68
CA GLU A 247 -10.51 -2.57 -6.93
C GLU A 247 -9.74 -1.27 -6.68
N ILE A 248 -8.99 -0.82 -7.69
CA ILE A 248 -8.00 0.27 -7.55
C ILE A 248 -8.60 1.56 -7.02
N GLU A 249 -9.75 1.99 -7.53
CA GLU A 249 -10.40 3.25 -7.11
C GLU A 249 -10.79 3.20 -5.64
N ARG A 250 -11.34 2.06 -5.20
CA ARG A 250 -11.73 1.81 -3.83
C ARG A 250 -10.54 1.84 -2.88
N ASN A 251 -9.46 1.14 -3.24
CA ASN A 251 -8.24 1.09 -2.45
C ASN A 251 -7.48 2.42 -2.45
N LEU A 252 -7.51 3.15 -3.57
CA LEU A 252 -6.96 4.49 -3.66
C LEU A 252 -7.70 5.46 -2.71
N ALA A 253 -9.04 5.40 -2.66
CA ALA A 253 -9.82 6.22 -1.74
C ALA A 253 -9.45 5.92 -0.29
N GLY A 254 -9.39 4.64 0.11
CA GLY A 254 -8.99 4.22 1.44
C GLY A 254 -7.57 4.66 1.81
N LEU A 255 -6.61 4.45 0.89
CA LEU A 255 -5.22 4.84 1.11
C LEU A 255 -5.08 6.36 1.27
N LYS A 256 -5.73 7.17 0.42
CA LYS A 256 -5.70 8.65 0.53
C LYS A 256 -6.26 9.13 1.86
N ALA A 257 -7.35 8.55 2.33
CA ALA A 257 -7.92 8.88 3.63
C ALA A 257 -6.94 8.56 4.78
N ALA A 258 -6.29 7.40 4.74
CA ALA A 258 -5.29 7.04 5.75
C ALA A 258 -4.05 7.94 5.68
N LEU A 259 -3.55 8.28 4.48
CA LEU A 259 -2.44 9.22 4.29
C LEU A 259 -2.75 10.60 4.89
N ALA A 260 -3.99 11.08 4.77
CA ALA A 260 -4.43 12.34 5.36
C ALA A 260 -4.35 12.29 6.90
N VAL A 261 -4.75 11.18 7.53
CA VAL A 261 -4.63 10.98 8.98
C VAL A 261 -3.15 10.99 9.40
N VAL A 262 -2.29 10.22 8.72
CA VAL A 262 -0.84 10.19 9.00
C VAL A 262 -0.21 11.57 8.86
N SER A 263 -0.63 12.35 7.85
CA SER A 263 -0.10 13.71 7.63
C SER A 263 -0.50 14.67 8.73
N GLY A 264 -1.71 14.57 9.28
CA GLY A 264 -2.26 15.45 10.32
C GLY A 264 -1.85 15.10 11.74
N SER A 265 -1.26 13.93 11.98
CA SER A 265 -0.85 13.40 13.31
C SER A 265 0.53 13.90 13.78
#